data_952cfafab97556d650ddac5a37608f7a
#
_entry.id   952cfafab97556d650ddac5a37608f7a
#
_cell.length_a   1.000
_cell.length_b   1.000
_cell.length_c   1.000
_cell.angle_alpha   90.00
_cell.angle_beta   90.00
_cell.angle_gamma   90.00
#
_symmetry.space_group_name_H-M   'P 1'
#
loop_
_entity.id
_entity.type
_entity.pdbx_description
1 polymer ?
#
loop_
_entity_poly.entity_id
_entity_poly.type
_entity_poly.pdbx_seq_one_letter_code
_entity_poly.pdbx_strand_id
1 'polypeptide(L)'
;MTLNQEKLNELLKGVLTIFEEDGWLRLYRFTENQFGYYFEKTPDTLYPKTFATAGMKLECMTDADEISFDFRVFAASSRSFYSVDLYIDGVFCDEFYVMNFMRKKNGNVSFVLPKGTHRLTVYFPNLMRMDIANVCLKGASFAEPVSSEIKILCLGDSITQGYDAYHSSLSYTNRISEALNAEILNQAVGGEIFDEKILDEELSFDPDLVMVAYGTNDWAIQPDYETFITAADVFLGKIKEIYPNKKLVYISPIWRGDFQKPFGTQEQTPVGDFYASVQALNTLAKEKGFFVVDGLPLTPHIPDFFADQILHPNDLGFSIYAQTLLQVLREGNIIF
;
A
#
# COMPACT_ATOMS: atom_id res chain seq x y z
N MET A 1 -19.25 22.36 -6.44
CA MET A 1 -18.44 22.05 -7.67
C MET A 1 -18.43 20.55 -7.84
N THR A 2 -18.94 20.02 -8.94
CA THR A 2 -18.79 18.60 -9.29
C THR A 2 -17.46 18.44 -10.03
N LEU A 3 -16.66 17.46 -9.62
CA LEU A 3 -15.35 17.19 -10.23
C LEU A 3 -15.54 16.24 -11.41
N ASN A 4 -15.07 16.64 -12.59
CA ASN A 4 -15.01 15.78 -13.77
C ASN A 4 -13.74 14.91 -13.73
N GLN A 5 -13.63 13.95 -14.65
CA GLN A 5 -12.48 13.03 -14.70
C GLN A 5 -11.14 13.76 -14.90
N GLU A 6 -11.10 14.81 -15.72
CA GLU A 6 -9.88 15.60 -15.94
C GLU A 6 -9.38 16.20 -14.61
N LYS A 7 -10.30 16.80 -13.84
CA LYS A 7 -9.96 17.37 -12.53
C LYS A 7 -9.57 16.28 -11.52
N LEU A 8 -10.25 15.14 -11.54
CA LEU A 8 -9.90 14.03 -10.68
C LEU A 8 -8.53 13.42 -10.98
N ASN A 9 -8.09 13.41 -12.25
CA ASN A 9 -6.73 13.01 -12.61
C ASN A 9 -5.65 13.89 -11.96
N GLU A 10 -5.95 15.17 -11.69
CA GLU A 10 -5.00 16.06 -11.00
C GLU A 10 -5.01 15.86 -9.47
N LEU A 11 -6.16 15.47 -8.90
CA LEU A 11 -6.38 15.42 -7.46
C LEU A 11 -6.20 14.03 -6.84
N LEU A 12 -6.29 12.96 -7.66
CA LEU A 12 -6.07 11.61 -7.19
C LEU A 12 -4.58 11.28 -7.17
N LYS A 13 -4.12 10.67 -6.08
CA LYS A 13 -2.74 10.22 -5.87
C LYS A 13 -2.68 8.71 -5.72
N GLY A 14 -1.58 8.10 -6.14
CA GLY A 14 -1.39 6.64 -6.12
C GLY A 14 -2.22 5.89 -7.18
N VAL A 15 -2.68 6.60 -8.21
CA VAL A 15 -3.51 6.08 -9.31
C VAL A 15 -2.72 6.20 -10.62
N LEU A 16 -2.55 5.09 -11.34
CA LEU A 16 -1.93 5.10 -12.68
C LEU A 16 -2.94 5.43 -13.77
N THR A 17 -4.14 4.86 -13.67
CA THR A 17 -5.18 4.99 -14.70
C THR A 17 -6.56 5.06 -14.05
N ILE A 18 -7.41 5.94 -14.58
CA ILE A 18 -8.82 6.02 -14.26
C ILE A 18 -9.61 5.50 -15.46
N PHE A 19 -10.38 4.43 -15.26
CA PHE A 19 -11.27 3.87 -16.27
C PHE A 19 -12.70 4.24 -15.94
N GLU A 20 -13.40 4.89 -16.87
CA GLU A 20 -14.81 5.25 -16.72
C GLU A 20 -15.70 4.25 -17.44
N GLU A 21 -16.70 3.72 -16.72
CA GLU A 21 -17.74 2.85 -17.25
C GLU A 21 -19.08 3.17 -16.60
N ASP A 22 -20.09 3.51 -17.38
CA ASP A 22 -21.44 3.84 -16.92
C ASP A 22 -21.50 4.92 -15.82
N GLY A 23 -20.63 5.93 -15.93
CA GLY A 23 -20.51 7.03 -14.96
C GLY A 23 -19.76 6.67 -13.67
N TRP A 24 -19.19 5.47 -13.59
CA TRP A 24 -18.35 5.04 -12.48
C TRP A 24 -16.88 5.11 -12.87
N LEU A 25 -16.08 5.66 -11.97
CA LEU A 25 -14.62 5.74 -12.11
C LEU A 25 -13.98 4.60 -11.32
N ARG A 26 -13.28 3.74 -12.04
CA ARG A 26 -12.45 2.67 -11.49
C ARG A 26 -11.00 3.13 -11.47
N LEU A 27 -10.37 3.01 -10.32
CA LEU A 27 -9.00 3.47 -10.08
C LEU A 27 -8.05 2.29 -10.16
N TYR A 28 -6.99 2.41 -10.96
CA TYR A 28 -6.00 1.35 -11.15
C TYR A 28 -4.61 1.80 -10.67
N ARG A 29 -3.89 0.88 -10.02
CA ARG A 29 -2.51 1.03 -9.54
C ARG A 29 -1.52 0.06 -10.21
N PHE A 30 -1.99 -0.72 -11.14
CA PHE A 30 -1.22 -1.63 -11.97
C PHE A 30 -1.40 -1.31 -13.45
N THR A 31 -0.42 -1.69 -14.27
CA THR A 31 -0.47 -1.59 -15.73
C THR A 31 -1.27 -2.75 -16.34
N GLU A 32 -1.61 -2.64 -17.62
CA GLU A 32 -2.25 -3.72 -18.36
C GLU A 32 -1.37 -4.97 -18.42
N ASN A 33 -0.04 -4.81 -18.60
CA ASN A 33 0.92 -5.92 -18.61
C ASN A 33 0.90 -6.68 -17.27
N GLN A 34 0.93 -5.94 -16.15
CA GLN A 34 0.86 -6.52 -14.82
C GLN A 34 -0.47 -7.23 -14.58
N PHE A 35 -1.61 -6.64 -14.98
CA PHE A 35 -2.91 -7.31 -14.90
C PHE A 35 -2.96 -8.59 -15.71
N GLY A 36 -2.40 -8.59 -16.93
CA GLY A 36 -2.30 -9.78 -17.78
C GLY A 36 -1.52 -10.90 -17.09
N TYR A 37 -0.37 -10.56 -16.53
CA TYR A 37 0.46 -11.54 -15.81
C TYR A 37 -0.25 -12.16 -14.60
N TYR A 38 -0.85 -11.33 -13.74
CA TYR A 38 -1.60 -11.83 -12.58
C TYR A 38 -2.81 -12.67 -12.97
N PHE A 39 -3.51 -12.30 -14.04
CA PHE A 39 -4.65 -13.07 -14.55
C PHE A 39 -4.24 -14.45 -15.05
N GLU A 40 -3.12 -14.55 -15.77
CA GLU A 40 -2.62 -15.82 -16.27
C GLU A 40 -2.09 -16.73 -15.15
N LYS A 41 -1.34 -16.17 -14.21
CA LYS A 41 -0.65 -16.91 -13.16
C LYS A 41 -1.54 -17.26 -11.98
N THR A 42 -2.35 -16.31 -11.52
CA THR A 42 -3.08 -16.41 -10.25
C THR A 42 -4.50 -15.83 -10.33
N PRO A 43 -5.35 -16.29 -11.28
CA PRO A 43 -6.64 -15.67 -11.58
C PRO A 43 -7.60 -15.58 -10.38
N ASP A 44 -7.55 -16.58 -9.51
CA ASP A 44 -8.48 -16.70 -8.38
C ASP A 44 -7.90 -16.26 -7.03
N THR A 45 -6.60 -15.95 -6.97
CA THR A 45 -5.91 -15.68 -5.69
C THR A 45 -5.31 -14.29 -5.59
N LEU A 46 -4.31 -13.94 -6.41
CA LEU A 46 -3.64 -12.64 -6.36
C LEU A 46 -4.26 -11.61 -7.30
N TYR A 47 -4.67 -12.04 -8.51
CA TYR A 47 -5.30 -11.16 -9.48
C TYR A 47 -6.45 -10.30 -8.92
N PRO A 48 -7.43 -10.83 -8.16
CA PRO A 48 -8.48 -10.00 -7.59
C PRO A 48 -7.97 -8.93 -6.63
N LYS A 49 -6.82 -9.15 -5.99
CA LYS A 49 -6.23 -8.23 -5.01
C LYS A 49 -5.53 -7.03 -5.66
N THR A 50 -5.14 -7.15 -6.94
CA THR A 50 -4.57 -6.04 -7.70
C THR A 50 -5.54 -4.87 -7.86
N PHE A 51 -6.85 -5.13 -7.80
CA PHE A 51 -7.89 -4.11 -7.91
C PHE A 51 -8.15 -3.31 -6.63
N ALA A 52 -7.56 -3.68 -5.50
CA ALA A 52 -7.71 -2.92 -4.26
C ALA A 52 -7.20 -1.48 -4.43
N THR A 53 -7.91 -0.51 -3.83
CA THR A 53 -7.53 0.91 -3.88
C THR A 53 -6.44 1.28 -2.86
N ALA A 54 -5.53 0.33 -2.57
CA ALA A 54 -4.46 0.48 -1.60
C ALA A 54 -3.51 1.65 -1.94
N GLY A 55 -3.27 2.51 -0.96
CA GLY A 55 -2.40 3.69 -1.12
C GLY A 55 -3.01 4.84 -1.91
N MET A 56 -4.22 4.68 -2.42
CA MET A 56 -4.90 5.73 -3.19
C MET A 56 -5.57 6.74 -2.27
N LYS A 57 -5.51 8.02 -2.67
CA LYS A 57 -6.18 9.13 -1.97
C LYS A 57 -6.63 10.22 -2.94
N LEU A 58 -7.68 10.97 -2.57
CA LEU A 58 -8.02 12.25 -3.17
C LEU A 58 -7.42 13.34 -2.30
N GLU A 59 -6.67 14.27 -2.89
CA GLU A 59 -5.98 15.32 -2.15
C GLU A 59 -6.03 16.64 -2.89
N CYS A 60 -6.51 17.70 -2.23
CA CYS A 60 -6.56 19.05 -2.81
C CYS A 60 -6.56 20.15 -1.75
N MET A 61 -6.18 21.34 -2.17
CA MET A 61 -6.53 22.57 -1.47
C MET A 61 -7.91 23.03 -1.91
N THR A 62 -8.80 23.36 -0.97
CA THR A 62 -10.17 23.78 -1.26
C THR A 62 -10.75 24.62 -0.14
N ASP A 63 -11.79 25.40 -0.45
CA ASP A 63 -12.64 26.13 0.49
C ASP A 63 -14.04 25.53 0.61
N ALA A 64 -14.20 24.25 0.24
CA ALA A 64 -15.48 23.56 0.28
C ALA A 64 -16.06 23.45 1.70
N ASP A 65 -17.40 23.49 1.80
CA ASP A 65 -18.12 23.22 3.05
C ASP A 65 -18.40 21.71 3.26
N GLU A 66 -18.32 20.90 2.20
CA GLU A 66 -18.61 19.46 2.23
C GLU A 66 -17.93 18.77 1.03
N ILE A 67 -17.40 17.56 1.25
CA ILE A 67 -17.06 16.63 0.18
C ILE A 67 -18.05 15.48 0.19
N SER A 68 -18.54 15.07 -0.99
CA SER A 68 -19.38 13.89 -1.12
C SER A 68 -19.09 13.14 -2.42
N PHE A 69 -19.32 11.83 -2.41
CA PHE A 69 -19.25 10.99 -3.60
C PHE A 69 -20.07 9.71 -3.42
N ASP A 70 -20.57 9.19 -4.54
CA ASP A 70 -21.16 7.87 -4.57
C ASP A 70 -20.06 6.81 -4.69
N PHE A 71 -20.28 5.65 -4.08
CA PHE A 71 -19.33 4.54 -4.12
C PHE A 71 -20.01 3.20 -4.38
N ARG A 72 -19.26 2.28 -4.96
CA ARG A 72 -19.52 0.84 -4.97
C ARG A 72 -18.26 0.07 -4.62
N VAL A 73 -18.39 -0.96 -3.77
CA VAL A 73 -17.25 -1.72 -3.23
C VAL A 73 -17.34 -3.18 -3.64
N PHE A 74 -16.19 -3.73 -4.03
CA PHE A 74 -16.02 -5.13 -4.42
C PHE A 74 -14.91 -5.76 -3.60
N ALA A 75 -15.00 -7.08 -3.38
CA ALA A 75 -13.94 -7.82 -2.72
C ALA A 75 -12.62 -7.72 -3.53
N ALA A 76 -11.55 -7.35 -2.86
CA ALA A 76 -10.20 -7.30 -3.41
C ALA A 76 -9.16 -7.78 -2.37
N SER A 77 -9.59 -8.55 -1.39
CA SER A 77 -8.76 -9.20 -0.39
C SER A 77 -9.54 -10.29 0.33
N SER A 78 -8.89 -10.99 1.26
CA SER A 78 -9.55 -11.94 2.18
C SER A 78 -10.22 -11.27 3.38
N ARG A 79 -10.29 -9.95 3.40
CA ARG A 79 -10.94 -9.19 4.48
C ARG A 79 -12.31 -8.68 4.03
N SER A 80 -13.15 -8.32 5.01
CA SER A 80 -14.52 -7.87 4.75
C SER A 80 -14.81 -6.45 5.20
N PHE A 81 -13.91 -5.82 5.94
CA PHE A 81 -14.05 -4.44 6.41
C PHE A 81 -13.37 -3.44 5.46
N TYR A 82 -13.80 -2.19 5.54
CA TYR A 82 -13.15 -1.08 4.86
C TYR A 82 -13.45 0.26 5.55
N SER A 83 -12.56 1.23 5.35
CA SER A 83 -12.77 2.62 5.74
C SER A 83 -12.51 3.57 4.59
N VAL A 84 -13.14 4.75 4.68
CA VAL A 84 -12.77 5.97 3.96
C VAL A 84 -12.47 7.00 5.03
N ASP A 85 -11.25 7.50 5.08
CA ASP A 85 -10.79 8.34 6.18
C ASP A 85 -10.55 9.76 5.69
N LEU A 86 -11.09 10.74 6.44
CA LEU A 86 -10.94 12.17 6.17
C LEU A 86 -9.86 12.79 7.02
N TYR A 87 -8.94 13.50 6.38
CA TYR A 87 -7.95 14.36 7.00
C TYR A 87 -8.10 15.80 6.52
N ILE A 88 -7.96 16.75 7.43
CA ILE A 88 -7.90 18.18 7.15
C ILE A 88 -6.59 18.71 7.72
N ASP A 89 -5.78 19.33 6.87
CA ASP A 89 -4.45 19.89 7.22
C ASP A 89 -3.55 18.85 7.93
N GLY A 90 -3.63 17.58 7.52
CA GLY A 90 -2.85 16.47 8.09
C GLY A 90 -3.40 15.91 9.40
N VAL A 91 -4.57 16.38 9.86
CA VAL A 91 -5.22 15.90 11.08
C VAL A 91 -6.43 15.03 10.73
N PHE A 92 -6.54 13.83 11.31
CA PHE A 92 -7.72 12.99 11.19
C PHE A 92 -8.95 13.73 11.73
N CYS A 93 -10.02 13.77 10.94
CA CYS A 93 -11.24 14.48 11.27
C CYS A 93 -12.48 13.62 11.34
N ASP A 94 -12.64 12.69 10.41
CA ASP A 94 -13.85 11.86 10.31
C ASP A 94 -13.56 10.58 9.53
N GLU A 95 -14.48 9.63 9.58
CA GLU A 95 -14.38 8.35 8.87
C GLU A 95 -15.74 7.83 8.43
N PHE A 96 -15.73 7.06 7.33
CA PHE A 96 -16.81 6.17 6.97
C PHE A 96 -16.30 4.73 7.06
N TYR A 97 -16.66 4.03 8.13
CA TYR A 97 -16.17 2.69 8.44
C TYR A 97 -17.27 1.63 8.28
N VAL A 98 -16.93 0.52 7.66
CA VAL A 98 -17.83 -0.63 7.43
C VAL A 98 -17.14 -1.93 7.83
N MET A 99 -17.65 -2.57 8.87
CA MET A 99 -17.16 -3.87 9.39
C MET A 99 -17.29 -5.02 8.39
N ASN A 100 -18.30 -4.97 7.53
CA ASN A 100 -18.57 -6.03 6.57
C ASN A 100 -19.17 -5.44 5.28
N PHE A 101 -18.36 -5.44 4.21
CA PHE A 101 -18.75 -4.85 2.93
C PHE A 101 -20.00 -5.50 2.32
N MET A 102 -20.32 -6.76 2.67
CA MET A 102 -21.55 -7.42 2.20
C MET A 102 -22.83 -6.71 2.68
N ARG A 103 -22.74 -5.96 3.79
CA ARG A 103 -23.86 -5.17 4.35
C ARG A 103 -23.96 -3.78 3.75
N LYS A 104 -22.87 -3.27 3.14
CA LYS A 104 -22.80 -1.94 2.56
C LYS A 104 -21.89 -1.95 1.34
N LYS A 105 -22.40 -2.41 0.20
CA LYS A 105 -21.66 -2.52 -1.07
C LYS A 105 -21.65 -1.24 -1.89
N ASN A 106 -22.60 -0.35 -1.64
CA ASN A 106 -22.74 0.91 -2.35
C ASN A 106 -23.46 1.94 -1.49
N GLY A 107 -23.37 3.18 -1.87
CA GLY A 107 -24.02 4.29 -1.19
C GLY A 107 -23.35 5.61 -1.51
N ASN A 108 -23.52 6.55 -0.60
CA ASN A 108 -22.88 7.84 -0.63
C ASN A 108 -22.03 8.03 0.64
N VAL A 109 -20.85 8.63 0.49
CA VAL A 109 -20.03 9.18 1.56
C VAL A 109 -20.16 10.70 1.49
N SER A 110 -20.36 11.33 2.65
CA SER A 110 -20.40 12.78 2.78
C SER A 110 -19.73 13.19 4.09
N PHE A 111 -18.79 14.12 3.99
CA PHE A 111 -18.07 14.70 5.12
C PHE A 111 -18.23 16.23 5.12
N VAL A 112 -18.68 16.77 6.26
CA VAL A 112 -18.73 18.21 6.47
C VAL A 112 -17.32 18.73 6.75
N LEU A 113 -16.94 19.83 6.12
CA LEU A 113 -15.61 20.41 6.22
C LEU A 113 -15.65 21.70 7.06
N PRO A 114 -14.56 22.03 7.76
CA PRO A 114 -14.45 23.32 8.46
C PRO A 114 -14.43 24.47 7.44
N LYS A 115 -14.87 25.66 7.87
CA LYS A 115 -14.82 26.84 7.02
C LYS A 115 -13.39 27.34 6.83
N GLY A 116 -13.09 27.78 5.64
CA GLY A 116 -11.78 28.32 5.27
C GLY A 116 -11.13 27.48 4.17
N THR A 117 -9.91 27.84 3.82
CA THR A 117 -9.11 27.08 2.86
C THR A 117 -8.29 26.06 3.60
N HIS A 118 -8.45 24.80 3.23
CA HIS A 118 -7.79 23.67 3.87
C HIS A 118 -7.20 22.68 2.86
N ARG A 119 -6.19 21.95 3.28
CA ARG A 119 -5.75 20.72 2.60
C ARG A 119 -6.70 19.60 2.99
N LEU A 120 -7.49 19.18 2.03
CA LEU A 120 -8.39 18.02 2.14
C LEU A 120 -7.65 16.77 1.67
N THR A 121 -7.68 15.70 2.47
CA THR A 121 -7.19 14.38 2.08
C THR A 121 -8.24 13.32 2.42
N VAL A 122 -8.64 12.52 1.43
CA VAL A 122 -9.57 11.39 1.59
C VAL A 122 -8.84 10.11 1.18
N TYR A 123 -8.57 9.22 2.14
CA TYR A 123 -7.96 7.92 1.88
C TYR A 123 -9.02 6.88 1.50
N PHE A 124 -8.73 6.10 0.45
CA PHE A 124 -9.58 5.01 -0.01
C PHE A 124 -9.19 3.67 0.63
N PRO A 125 -10.09 2.64 0.57
CA PRO A 125 -9.84 1.35 1.19
C PRO A 125 -8.59 0.63 0.68
N ASN A 126 -7.73 0.15 1.60
CA ASN A 126 -6.55 -0.64 1.23
C ASN A 126 -6.87 -2.06 0.77
N LEU A 127 -8.01 -2.63 1.21
CA LEU A 127 -8.33 -4.06 1.07
C LEU A 127 -9.53 -4.36 0.19
N MET A 128 -10.15 -3.31 -0.35
CA MET A 128 -11.30 -3.41 -1.26
C MET A 128 -11.02 -2.61 -2.53
N ARG A 129 -11.65 -3.01 -3.63
CA ARG A 129 -11.82 -2.14 -4.78
C ARG A 129 -12.98 -1.20 -4.49
N MET A 130 -12.75 0.09 -4.58
CA MET A 130 -13.80 1.11 -4.52
C MET A 130 -13.85 1.86 -5.84
N ASP A 131 -14.97 1.75 -6.55
CA ASP A 131 -15.29 2.62 -7.68
C ASP A 131 -16.07 3.81 -7.14
N ILE A 132 -15.83 5.01 -7.67
CA ILE A 132 -16.44 6.27 -7.23
C ILE A 132 -17.20 6.94 -8.36
N ALA A 133 -18.22 7.72 -8.02
CA ALA A 133 -18.98 8.54 -8.95
C ALA A 133 -19.47 9.83 -8.28
N ASN A 134 -19.89 10.82 -9.07
CA ASN A 134 -20.51 12.05 -8.60
C ASN A 134 -19.72 12.78 -7.51
N VAL A 135 -18.36 12.82 -7.64
CA VAL A 135 -17.50 13.50 -6.65
C VAL A 135 -17.80 15.00 -6.66
N CYS A 136 -18.22 15.52 -5.51
CA CYS A 136 -18.67 16.90 -5.36
C CYS A 136 -18.03 17.59 -4.15
N LEU A 137 -17.48 18.76 -4.37
CA LEU A 137 -17.04 19.72 -3.37
C LEU A 137 -18.10 20.82 -3.28
N LYS A 138 -19.03 20.71 -2.32
CA LYS A 138 -20.14 21.63 -2.15
C LYS A 138 -19.63 22.93 -1.54
N GLY A 139 -20.11 24.07 -2.08
CA GLY A 139 -19.68 25.40 -1.64
C GLY A 139 -18.31 25.82 -2.15
N ALA A 140 -17.51 24.92 -2.75
CA ALA A 140 -16.18 25.24 -3.23
C ALA A 140 -16.16 26.28 -4.36
N SER A 141 -15.28 27.27 -4.21
CA SER A 141 -14.93 28.21 -5.29
C SER A 141 -13.73 27.65 -6.12
N PHE A 142 -12.91 26.79 -5.53
CA PHE A 142 -11.75 26.17 -6.17
C PHE A 142 -11.46 24.77 -5.61
N ALA A 143 -10.66 24.00 -6.36
CA ALA A 143 -10.02 22.77 -5.94
C ALA A 143 -8.66 22.67 -6.67
N GLU A 144 -7.56 22.82 -5.94
CA GLU A 144 -6.22 22.85 -6.51
C GLU A 144 -5.42 21.63 -6.07
N PRO A 145 -4.62 21.00 -6.97
CA PRO A 145 -3.81 19.86 -6.61
C PRO A 145 -2.73 20.25 -5.58
N VAL A 146 -2.46 19.35 -4.64
CA VAL A 146 -1.33 19.45 -3.73
C VAL A 146 -0.11 18.84 -4.39
N SER A 147 0.99 19.59 -4.48
CA SER A 147 2.25 19.04 -4.99
C SER A 147 2.87 18.09 -3.99
N SER A 148 3.33 16.94 -4.47
CA SER A 148 4.10 16.00 -3.65
C SER A 148 5.59 16.33 -3.73
N GLU A 149 6.31 16.23 -2.61
CA GLU A 149 7.75 16.51 -2.53
C GLU A 149 8.59 15.33 -3.00
N ILE A 150 8.06 14.11 -2.90
CA ILE A 150 8.74 12.87 -3.26
C ILE A 150 7.73 11.86 -3.82
N LYS A 151 8.15 11.07 -4.80
CA LYS A 151 7.40 9.94 -5.36
C LYS A 151 8.00 8.63 -4.90
N ILE A 152 7.18 7.75 -4.33
CA ILE A 152 7.63 6.47 -3.77
C ILE A 152 6.87 5.32 -4.42
N LEU A 153 7.59 4.38 -5.02
CA LEU A 153 7.05 3.09 -5.44
C LEU A 153 7.20 2.10 -4.29
N CYS A 154 6.09 1.53 -3.83
CA CYS A 154 6.08 0.49 -2.80
C CYS A 154 5.73 -0.85 -3.43
N LEU A 155 6.65 -1.80 -3.35
CA LEU A 155 6.52 -3.19 -3.79
C LEU A 155 6.54 -4.08 -2.54
N GLY A 156 5.58 -4.99 -2.40
CA GLY A 156 5.48 -5.81 -1.20
C GLY A 156 4.25 -6.71 -1.18
N ASP A 157 4.08 -7.34 -0.07
CA ASP A 157 3.01 -8.29 0.21
C ASP A 157 1.80 -7.66 0.95
N SER A 158 1.09 -8.47 1.74
CA SER A 158 -0.08 -8.05 2.51
C SER A 158 0.23 -6.89 3.49
N ILE A 159 1.42 -6.89 4.10
CA ILE A 159 1.79 -5.86 5.08
C ILE A 159 1.90 -4.50 4.38
N THR A 160 2.55 -4.46 3.22
CA THR A 160 2.70 -3.24 2.41
C THR A 160 1.37 -2.80 1.78
N GLN A 161 0.50 -3.75 1.40
CA GLN A 161 -0.85 -3.43 0.94
C GLN A 161 -1.71 -2.79 2.06
N GLY A 162 -1.39 -3.03 3.34
CA GLY A 162 -2.09 -2.50 4.50
C GLY A 162 -3.11 -3.47 5.10
N TYR A 163 -2.86 -4.80 5.02
CA TYR A 163 -3.73 -5.81 5.65
C TYR A 163 -3.82 -5.55 7.14
N ASP A 164 -5.08 -5.60 7.61
CA ASP A 164 -5.49 -5.45 8.99
C ASP A 164 -5.27 -4.06 9.62
N ALA A 165 -4.88 -3.05 8.82
CA ALA A 165 -5.17 -1.67 9.16
C ALA A 165 -6.69 -1.46 9.08
N TYR A 166 -7.35 -1.23 10.21
CA TYR A 166 -8.79 -0.96 10.25
C TYR A 166 -9.12 0.37 9.59
N HIS A 167 -8.26 1.36 9.78
CA HIS A 167 -8.29 2.64 9.10
C HIS A 167 -7.29 2.63 7.95
N SER A 168 -7.75 2.88 6.74
CA SER A 168 -6.91 2.87 5.54
C SER A 168 -5.74 3.84 5.63
N SER A 169 -5.96 5.00 6.25
CA SER A 169 -4.94 6.03 6.52
C SER A 169 -3.81 5.57 7.45
N LEU A 170 -4.05 4.54 8.27
CA LEU A 170 -3.10 4.07 9.27
C LEU A 170 -2.15 2.96 8.78
N SER A 171 -2.30 2.44 7.56
CA SER A 171 -1.26 1.60 6.96
C SER A 171 0.09 2.35 6.94
N TYR A 172 1.19 1.64 7.10
CA TYR A 172 2.50 2.30 7.18
C TYR A 172 2.83 3.12 5.93
N THR A 173 2.41 2.68 4.76
CA THR A 173 2.61 3.40 3.50
C THR A 173 1.87 4.74 3.48
N ASN A 174 0.59 4.77 3.91
CA ASN A 174 -0.18 6.00 3.97
C ASN A 174 0.36 6.97 5.04
N ARG A 175 0.84 6.46 6.17
CA ARG A 175 1.49 7.29 7.20
C ARG A 175 2.81 7.90 6.70
N ILE A 176 3.59 7.15 5.93
CA ILE A 176 4.79 7.68 5.25
C ILE A 176 4.41 8.74 4.23
N SER A 177 3.36 8.49 3.44
CA SER A 177 2.81 9.47 2.49
C SER A 177 2.49 10.79 3.16
N GLU A 178 1.79 10.76 4.30
CA GLU A 178 1.43 11.97 5.04
C GLU A 178 2.66 12.66 5.64
N ALA A 179 3.54 11.91 6.29
CA ALA A 179 4.72 12.46 7.00
C ALA A 179 5.75 13.10 6.07
N LEU A 180 5.82 12.66 4.81
CA LEU A 180 6.78 13.14 3.80
C LEU A 180 6.12 13.99 2.71
N ASN A 181 4.84 14.28 2.79
CA ASN A 181 4.08 14.86 1.67
C ASN A 181 4.37 14.10 0.36
N ALA A 182 4.33 12.77 0.43
CA ALA A 182 4.71 11.90 -0.67
C ALA A 182 3.52 11.44 -1.51
N GLU A 183 3.72 11.30 -2.81
CA GLU A 183 2.86 10.47 -3.64
C GLU A 183 3.38 9.03 -3.63
N ILE A 184 2.56 8.10 -3.17
CA ILE A 184 2.90 6.69 -3.12
C ILE A 184 2.11 5.93 -4.18
N LEU A 185 2.81 5.21 -5.07
CA LEU A 185 2.23 4.14 -5.85
C LEU A 185 2.44 2.83 -5.09
N ASN A 186 1.37 2.30 -4.51
CA ASN A 186 1.42 1.06 -3.74
C ASN A 186 1.08 -0.14 -4.65
N GLN A 187 2.07 -0.84 -5.18
CA GLN A 187 1.90 -2.06 -5.99
C GLN A 187 2.09 -3.34 -5.17
N ALA A 188 1.75 -3.30 -3.88
CA ALA A 188 1.78 -4.49 -3.03
C ALA A 188 0.52 -5.34 -3.19
N VAL A 189 0.68 -6.67 -3.10
CA VAL A 189 -0.40 -7.66 -3.23
C VAL A 189 -0.32 -8.68 -2.10
N GLY A 190 -1.41 -8.82 -1.33
CA GLY A 190 -1.43 -9.75 -0.20
C GLY A 190 -1.20 -11.21 -0.61
N GLY A 191 -0.16 -11.82 -0.06
CA GLY A 191 0.28 -13.19 -0.39
C GLY A 191 1.36 -13.26 -1.46
N GLU A 192 1.80 -12.13 -2.02
CA GLU A 192 2.85 -12.10 -3.05
C GLU A 192 4.22 -12.47 -2.48
N ILE A 193 5.08 -12.95 -3.35
CA ILE A 193 6.45 -13.37 -3.11
C ILE A 193 7.39 -12.67 -4.09
N PHE A 194 8.70 -12.90 -3.98
CA PHE A 194 9.66 -12.43 -4.98
C PHE A 194 9.36 -13.06 -6.36
N ASP A 195 8.92 -12.25 -7.29
CA ASP A 195 8.64 -12.63 -8.68
C ASP A 195 8.95 -11.45 -9.60
N GLU A 196 10.06 -11.53 -10.33
CA GLU A 196 10.52 -10.44 -11.21
C GLU A 196 9.54 -10.12 -12.35
N LYS A 197 8.64 -11.03 -12.67
CA LYS A 197 7.67 -10.86 -13.77
C LYS A 197 6.51 -9.92 -13.44
N ILE A 198 6.32 -9.59 -12.15
CA ILE A 198 5.35 -8.57 -11.76
C ILE A 198 5.87 -7.14 -12.04
N LEU A 199 7.17 -6.99 -12.31
CA LEU A 199 7.78 -5.69 -12.58
C LEU A 199 7.49 -5.28 -14.03
N ASP A 200 7.08 -4.04 -14.21
CA ASP A 200 6.87 -3.46 -15.54
C ASP A 200 7.90 -2.36 -15.80
N GLU A 201 8.75 -2.57 -16.82
CA GLU A 201 9.79 -1.62 -17.22
C GLU A 201 9.20 -0.34 -17.84
N GLU A 202 7.96 -0.41 -18.34
CA GLU A 202 7.24 0.70 -18.96
C GLU A 202 6.29 1.43 -17.99
N LEU A 203 6.47 1.21 -16.66
CA LEU A 203 5.66 1.86 -15.64
C LEU A 203 5.73 3.38 -15.79
N SER A 204 4.59 4.03 -16.00
CA SER A 204 4.50 5.49 -16.22
C SER A 204 4.73 6.33 -14.96
N PHE A 205 4.96 5.70 -13.82
CA PHE A 205 5.30 6.35 -12.55
C PHE A 205 6.82 6.37 -12.37
N ASP A 206 7.43 7.56 -12.38
CA ASP A 206 8.87 7.74 -12.16
C ASP A 206 9.15 8.02 -10.67
N PRO A 207 9.54 7.02 -9.86
CA PRO A 207 9.76 7.18 -8.43
C PRO A 207 11.12 7.86 -8.14
N ASP A 208 11.19 8.63 -7.05
CA ASP A 208 12.45 9.07 -6.45
C ASP A 208 13.05 7.99 -5.55
N LEU A 209 12.17 7.16 -4.97
CA LEU A 209 12.49 6.09 -4.02
C LEU A 209 11.69 4.84 -4.36
N VAL A 210 12.34 3.69 -4.44
CA VAL A 210 11.71 2.38 -4.53
C VAL A 210 11.90 1.64 -3.21
N MET A 211 10.79 1.30 -2.54
CA MET A 211 10.76 0.48 -1.33
C MET A 211 10.28 -0.92 -1.65
N VAL A 212 11.08 -1.92 -1.32
CA VAL A 212 10.80 -3.34 -1.52
C VAL A 212 10.68 -4.02 -0.17
N ALA A 213 9.53 -4.66 0.12
CA ALA A 213 9.25 -5.33 1.39
C ALA A 213 8.62 -6.71 1.14
N TYR A 214 9.47 -7.69 0.83
CA TYR A 214 9.13 -9.10 0.61
C TYR A 214 9.97 -10.03 1.48
N GLY A 215 9.61 -11.29 1.50
CA GLY A 215 10.37 -12.37 2.11
C GLY A 215 9.60 -13.15 3.18
N THR A 216 8.55 -12.59 3.78
CA THR A 216 7.79 -13.30 4.82
C THR A 216 6.95 -14.45 4.26
N ASN A 217 6.32 -14.26 3.09
CA ASN A 217 5.61 -15.32 2.38
C ASN A 217 6.59 -16.30 1.75
N ASP A 218 7.65 -15.79 1.15
CA ASP A 218 8.72 -16.62 0.56
C ASP A 218 9.28 -17.61 1.56
N TRP A 219 9.64 -17.13 2.75
CA TRP A 219 10.11 -17.99 3.84
C TRP A 219 9.11 -19.09 4.20
N ALA A 220 7.81 -18.79 4.15
CA ALA A 220 6.77 -19.72 4.57
C ALA A 220 6.40 -20.76 3.49
N ILE A 221 6.54 -20.43 2.19
CA ILE A 221 5.99 -21.25 1.10
C ILE A 221 6.99 -21.74 0.06
N GLN A 222 8.20 -21.16 -0.01
CA GLN A 222 9.22 -21.67 -0.95
C GLN A 222 9.64 -23.11 -0.59
N PRO A 223 9.94 -23.96 -1.58
CA PRO A 223 10.22 -25.37 -1.33
C PRO A 223 11.54 -25.62 -0.60
N ASP A 224 12.51 -24.72 -0.75
CA ASP A 224 13.84 -24.83 -0.16
C ASP A 224 14.55 -23.47 -0.10
N TYR A 225 15.68 -23.45 0.61
CA TYR A 225 16.47 -22.24 0.82
C TYR A 225 17.11 -21.72 -0.48
N GLU A 226 17.54 -22.59 -1.38
CA GLU A 226 18.18 -22.18 -2.64
C GLU A 226 17.16 -21.44 -3.54
N THR A 227 15.96 -21.99 -3.68
CA THR A 227 14.85 -21.35 -4.42
C THR A 227 14.50 -20.00 -3.80
N PHE A 228 14.39 -19.92 -2.47
CA PHE A 228 14.09 -18.69 -1.75
C PHE A 228 15.11 -17.56 -2.02
N ILE A 229 16.42 -17.87 -1.87
CA ILE A 229 17.46 -16.88 -2.08
C ILE A 229 17.63 -16.52 -3.55
N THR A 230 17.49 -17.48 -4.46
CA THR A 230 17.55 -17.24 -5.91
C THR A 230 16.43 -16.30 -6.36
N ALA A 231 15.20 -16.50 -5.90
CA ALA A 231 14.08 -15.64 -6.24
C ALA A 231 14.33 -14.19 -5.76
N ALA A 232 14.82 -14.03 -4.54
CA ALA A 232 15.18 -12.72 -4.00
C ALA A 232 16.33 -12.06 -4.80
N ASP A 233 17.36 -12.84 -5.17
CA ASP A 233 18.52 -12.36 -5.94
C ASP A 233 18.08 -11.83 -7.31
N VAL A 234 17.27 -12.58 -8.03
CA VAL A 234 16.74 -12.22 -9.36
C VAL A 234 15.87 -10.97 -9.26
N PHE A 235 14.92 -10.96 -8.31
CA PHE A 235 14.00 -9.83 -8.13
C PHE A 235 14.72 -8.52 -7.80
N LEU A 236 15.62 -8.53 -6.81
CA LEU A 236 16.38 -7.36 -6.41
C LEU A 236 17.35 -6.91 -7.52
N GLY A 237 17.93 -7.87 -8.25
CA GLY A 237 18.72 -7.58 -9.44
C GLY A 237 17.93 -6.83 -10.50
N LYS A 238 16.71 -7.31 -10.79
CA LYS A 238 15.81 -6.68 -11.78
C LYS A 238 15.37 -5.27 -11.37
N ILE A 239 15.06 -5.04 -10.10
CA ILE A 239 14.77 -3.68 -9.58
C ILE A 239 15.94 -2.73 -9.85
N LYS A 240 17.18 -3.17 -9.61
CA LYS A 240 18.37 -2.35 -9.86
C LYS A 240 18.57 -2.04 -11.34
N GLU A 241 18.23 -2.98 -12.23
CA GLU A 241 18.27 -2.76 -13.69
C GLU A 241 17.24 -1.72 -14.13
N ILE A 242 16.00 -1.80 -13.63
CA ILE A 242 14.93 -0.87 -13.99
C ILE A 242 15.17 0.53 -13.39
N TYR A 243 15.70 0.62 -12.17
CA TYR A 243 15.86 1.88 -11.42
C TYR A 243 17.33 2.18 -11.03
N PRO A 244 18.28 2.23 -11.99
CA PRO A 244 19.72 2.28 -11.70
C PRO A 244 20.16 3.55 -10.97
N ASN A 245 19.43 4.65 -11.09
CA ASN A 245 19.75 5.97 -10.54
C ASN A 245 18.80 6.41 -9.43
N LYS A 246 17.95 5.52 -8.94
CA LYS A 246 16.98 5.82 -7.88
C LYS A 246 17.49 5.35 -6.53
N LYS A 247 16.94 5.91 -5.46
CA LYS A 247 17.17 5.40 -4.12
C LYS A 247 16.42 4.07 -3.98
N LEU A 248 17.15 3.00 -3.62
CA LEU A 248 16.59 1.66 -3.45
C LEU A 248 16.66 1.28 -1.98
N VAL A 249 15.52 0.95 -1.39
CA VAL A 249 15.38 0.51 -0.01
C VAL A 249 14.81 -0.91 0.00
N TYR A 250 15.45 -1.81 0.69
CA TYR A 250 14.94 -3.13 1.01
C TYR A 250 14.57 -3.17 2.50
N ILE A 251 13.33 -3.57 2.79
CA ILE A 251 12.82 -3.77 4.14
C ILE A 251 12.64 -5.28 4.33
N SER A 252 13.42 -5.88 5.20
CA SER A 252 13.30 -7.30 5.48
C SER A 252 12.02 -7.63 6.28
N PRO A 253 11.62 -8.92 6.35
CA PRO A 253 10.42 -9.33 7.09
C PRO A 253 10.42 -8.80 8.53
N ILE A 254 9.25 -8.29 8.95
CA ILE A 254 9.01 -7.94 10.35
C ILE A 254 8.86 -9.20 11.21
N TRP A 255 8.86 -9.02 12.52
CA TRP A 255 8.56 -10.11 13.44
C TRP A 255 7.19 -10.76 13.14
N ARG A 256 7.14 -12.09 13.31
CA ARG A 256 5.91 -12.88 13.22
C ARG A 256 5.81 -13.86 14.38
N GLY A 257 4.61 -13.99 14.95
CA GLY A 257 4.37 -14.82 16.14
C GLY A 257 4.49 -16.32 15.88
N ASP A 258 4.38 -16.74 14.60
CA ASP A 258 4.46 -18.14 14.17
C ASP A 258 5.81 -18.53 13.58
N PHE A 259 6.88 -17.78 13.87
CA PHE A 259 8.23 -18.01 13.32
C PHE A 259 8.79 -19.43 13.58
N GLN A 260 8.29 -20.13 14.60
CA GLN A 260 8.65 -21.53 14.88
C GLN A 260 7.75 -22.53 14.15
N LYS A 261 6.50 -22.15 13.84
CA LYS A 261 5.51 -23.00 13.20
C LYS A 261 4.53 -22.15 12.38
N PRO A 262 4.84 -21.87 11.11
CA PRO A 262 4.01 -21.01 10.27
C PRO A 262 2.56 -21.48 10.17
N PHE A 263 1.64 -20.53 10.29
CA PHE A 263 0.22 -20.78 10.15
C PHE A 263 -0.13 -21.15 8.70
N GLY A 264 -0.94 -22.19 8.52
CA GLY A 264 -1.40 -22.63 7.19
C GLY A 264 -0.48 -23.61 6.46
N THR A 265 0.69 -23.91 6.99
CA THR A 265 1.63 -24.87 6.41
C THR A 265 1.46 -26.26 7.04
N GLN A 266 0.31 -26.90 6.82
CA GLN A 266 0.13 -28.28 7.34
C GLN A 266 1.03 -29.30 6.64
N GLU A 267 1.56 -28.96 5.45
CA GLU A 267 2.38 -29.87 4.63
C GLU A 267 3.71 -29.25 4.16
N GLN A 268 3.94 -27.93 4.35
CA GLN A 268 5.17 -27.29 3.90
C GLN A 268 6.07 -26.99 5.10
N THR A 269 7.32 -27.43 5.00
CA THR A 269 8.37 -27.02 5.92
C THR A 269 8.83 -25.62 5.52
N PRO A 270 8.92 -24.64 6.44
CA PRO A 270 9.58 -23.37 6.14
C PRO A 270 10.98 -23.59 5.60
N VAL A 271 11.48 -22.64 4.84
CA VAL A 271 12.80 -22.65 4.21
C VAL A 271 13.95 -22.87 5.21
N GLY A 272 13.70 -22.67 6.51
CA GLY A 272 14.68 -22.82 7.57
C GLY A 272 14.38 -21.90 8.76
N ASP A 273 15.40 -21.58 9.55
CA ASP A 273 15.27 -20.63 10.66
C ASP A 273 14.90 -19.24 10.14
N PHE A 274 13.83 -18.65 10.72
CA PHE A 274 13.29 -17.37 10.29
C PHE A 274 14.31 -16.23 10.40
N TYR A 275 14.99 -16.13 11.56
CA TYR A 275 15.93 -15.06 11.80
C TYR A 275 17.17 -15.18 10.91
N ALA A 276 17.66 -16.40 10.69
CA ALA A 276 18.75 -16.65 9.75
C ALA A 276 18.36 -16.27 8.31
N SER A 277 17.12 -16.56 7.91
CA SER A 277 16.59 -16.19 6.59
C SER A 277 16.47 -14.66 6.43
N VAL A 278 16.01 -13.94 7.45
CA VAL A 278 15.99 -12.47 7.46
C VAL A 278 17.39 -11.89 7.29
N GLN A 279 18.38 -12.42 8.00
CA GLN A 279 19.77 -11.95 7.89
C GLN A 279 20.39 -12.25 6.53
N ALA A 280 20.03 -13.39 5.92
CA ALA A 280 20.47 -13.72 4.56
C ALA A 280 19.93 -12.73 3.52
N LEU A 281 18.63 -12.38 3.61
CA LEU A 281 18.03 -11.37 2.75
C LEU A 281 18.65 -9.98 2.96
N ASN A 282 18.91 -9.59 4.20
CA ASN A 282 19.60 -8.32 4.51
C ASN A 282 21.00 -8.25 3.88
N THR A 283 21.74 -9.35 3.95
CA THR A 283 23.07 -9.46 3.34
C THR A 283 23.01 -9.35 1.83
N LEU A 284 22.12 -10.14 1.20
CA LEU A 284 21.91 -10.14 -0.24
C LEU A 284 21.52 -8.75 -0.77
N ALA A 285 20.54 -8.11 -0.14
CA ALA A 285 20.08 -6.78 -0.56
C ALA A 285 21.19 -5.72 -0.43
N LYS A 286 22.01 -5.80 0.63
CA LYS A 286 23.17 -4.93 0.80
C LYS A 286 24.22 -5.14 -0.29
N GLU A 287 24.51 -6.38 -0.66
CA GLU A 287 25.45 -6.73 -1.75
C GLU A 287 24.93 -6.21 -3.11
N LYS A 288 23.62 -6.18 -3.32
CA LYS A 288 22.98 -5.58 -4.49
C LYS A 288 22.98 -4.05 -4.47
N GLY A 289 23.38 -3.42 -3.35
CA GLY A 289 23.48 -1.96 -3.23
C GLY A 289 22.22 -1.26 -2.75
N PHE A 290 21.26 -2.00 -2.15
CA PHE A 290 20.13 -1.40 -1.48
C PHE A 290 20.52 -0.82 -0.12
N PHE A 291 19.86 0.25 0.29
CA PHE A 291 19.80 0.63 1.68
C PHE A 291 18.89 -0.39 2.40
N VAL A 292 19.44 -1.09 3.37
CA VAL A 292 18.74 -2.17 4.06
C VAL A 292 18.16 -1.67 5.37
N VAL A 293 16.87 -1.88 5.54
CA VAL A 293 16.16 -1.71 6.80
C VAL A 293 15.86 -3.10 7.38
N ASP A 294 16.44 -3.40 8.54
CA ASP A 294 16.07 -4.59 9.28
C ASP A 294 14.61 -4.46 9.75
N GLY A 295 13.75 -5.37 9.29
CA GLY A 295 12.33 -5.34 9.59
C GLY A 295 12.00 -5.76 11.02
N LEU A 296 12.86 -6.56 11.67
CA LEU A 296 12.57 -7.10 13.00
C LEU A 296 12.31 -6.00 14.05
N PRO A 297 13.08 -4.90 14.13
CA PRO A 297 12.82 -3.83 15.10
C PRO A 297 11.66 -2.89 14.73
N LEU A 298 11.08 -2.98 13.53
CA LEU A 298 10.04 -2.04 13.08
C LEU A 298 8.75 -2.17 13.87
N THR A 299 8.49 -3.33 14.47
CA THR A 299 7.30 -3.60 15.28
C THR A 299 7.70 -4.22 16.62
N PRO A 300 6.93 -3.99 17.71
CA PRO A 300 7.11 -4.75 18.95
C PRO A 300 6.86 -6.25 18.71
N HIS A 301 7.67 -7.13 19.33
CA HIS A 301 7.51 -8.57 19.28
C HIS A 301 6.42 -9.03 20.28
N ILE A 302 5.23 -8.45 20.17
CA ILE A 302 4.11 -8.66 21.10
C ILE A 302 2.85 -8.86 20.27
N PRO A 303 2.12 -9.97 20.42
CA PRO A 303 0.92 -10.29 19.63
C PRO A 303 -0.13 -9.18 19.59
N ASP A 304 -0.30 -8.39 20.65
CA ASP A 304 -1.31 -7.33 20.74
C ASP A 304 -1.10 -6.17 19.72
N PHE A 305 0.07 -6.08 19.09
CA PHE A 305 0.33 -5.13 18.01
C PHE A 305 -0.04 -5.68 16.62
N PHE A 306 -0.56 -6.91 16.58
CA PHE A 306 -0.97 -7.58 15.34
C PHE A 306 -2.45 -7.94 15.44
N ALA A 307 -3.22 -7.61 14.39
CA ALA A 307 -4.67 -7.83 14.39
C ALA A 307 -5.03 -9.33 14.39
N ASP A 308 -4.22 -10.14 13.74
CA ASP A 308 -4.33 -11.61 13.74
C ASP A 308 -3.48 -12.26 14.86
N GLN A 309 -2.82 -11.44 15.69
CA GLN A 309 -1.89 -11.82 16.75
C GLN A 309 -0.64 -12.58 16.26
N ILE A 310 -0.40 -12.60 14.95
CA ILE A 310 0.65 -13.42 14.32
C ILE A 310 1.53 -12.62 13.38
N LEU A 311 0.96 -11.97 12.37
CA LEU A 311 1.70 -11.47 11.22
C LEU A 311 1.32 -10.04 10.79
N HIS A 312 0.02 -9.72 10.75
CA HIS A 312 -0.44 -8.46 10.19
C HIS A 312 -0.61 -7.41 11.28
N PRO A 313 0.18 -6.32 11.27
CA PRO A 313 0.05 -5.27 12.27
C PRO A 313 -1.36 -4.67 12.27
N ASN A 314 -1.89 -4.35 13.46
CA ASN A 314 -3.06 -3.52 13.61
C ASN A 314 -2.69 -2.03 13.47
N ASP A 315 -3.66 -1.12 13.62
CA ASP A 315 -3.46 0.33 13.48
C ASP A 315 -2.31 0.86 14.35
N LEU A 316 -2.19 0.37 15.58
CA LEU A 316 -1.11 0.74 16.49
C LEU A 316 0.24 0.16 16.04
N GLY A 317 0.26 -1.11 15.65
CA GLY A 317 1.44 -1.78 15.09
C GLY A 317 1.97 -1.06 13.85
N PHE A 318 1.09 -0.70 12.92
CA PHE A 318 1.45 0.09 11.74
C PHE A 318 1.94 1.50 12.08
N SER A 319 1.40 2.12 13.13
CA SER A 319 1.86 3.44 13.57
C SER A 319 3.30 3.39 14.08
N ILE A 320 3.65 2.36 14.85
CA ILE A 320 5.02 2.15 15.32
C ILE A 320 5.93 1.80 14.16
N TYR A 321 5.49 0.89 13.27
CA TYR A 321 6.23 0.53 12.05
C TYR A 321 6.61 1.78 11.26
N ALA A 322 5.62 2.62 10.91
CA ALA A 322 5.86 3.83 10.12
C ALA A 322 6.81 4.81 10.80
N GLN A 323 6.63 5.04 12.11
CA GLN A 323 7.48 5.95 12.88
C GLN A 323 8.94 5.46 12.92
N THR A 324 9.14 4.16 13.21
CA THR A 324 10.47 3.57 13.27
C THR A 324 11.14 3.56 11.90
N LEU A 325 10.40 3.20 10.84
CA LEU A 325 10.90 3.23 9.46
C LEU A 325 11.33 4.64 9.05
N LEU A 326 10.51 5.66 9.31
CA LEU A 326 10.86 7.05 9.02
C LEU A 326 12.14 7.49 9.75
N GLN A 327 12.31 7.07 11.01
CA GLN A 327 13.53 7.36 11.76
C GLN A 327 14.77 6.72 11.09
N VAL A 328 14.68 5.43 10.76
CA VAL A 328 15.80 4.69 10.11
C VAL A 328 16.15 5.32 8.75
N LEU A 329 15.15 5.70 7.95
CA LEU A 329 15.37 6.33 6.65
C LEU A 329 16.02 7.72 6.78
N ARG A 330 15.68 8.51 7.82
CA ARG A 330 16.32 9.81 8.12
C ARG A 330 17.75 9.63 8.58
N GLU A 331 18.01 8.72 9.52
CA GLU A 331 19.36 8.42 10.02
C GLU A 331 20.27 7.91 8.90
N GLY A 332 19.72 7.18 7.94
CA GLY A 332 20.41 6.71 6.73
C GLY A 332 20.54 7.76 5.61
N ASN A 333 20.06 9.00 5.79
CA ASN A 333 20.03 10.05 4.77
C ASN A 333 19.30 9.64 3.46
N ILE A 334 18.32 8.74 3.56
CA ILE A 334 17.49 8.33 2.43
C ILE A 334 16.39 9.37 2.16
N ILE A 335 15.82 9.92 3.23
CA ILE A 335 14.82 11.00 3.23
C ILE A 335 15.30 12.17 4.09
N PHE A 336 14.61 13.31 3.97
CA PHE A 336 14.90 14.55 4.71
C PHE A 336 14.30 14.56 6.11
#